data_042f2635c1dbfbd9f6b8e6b5974be98b
#
_entry.id   042f2635c1dbfbd9f6b8e6b5974be98b
#
_cell.length_a   1.000
_cell.length_b   1.000
_cell.length_c   1.000
_cell.angle_alpha   90.00
_cell.angle_beta   90.00
_cell.angle_gamma   90.00
#
_symmetry.space_group_name_H-M   'P 1'
#
loop_
_entity.id
_entity.type
_entity.pdbx_description
1 polymer ?
#
loop_
_entity_poly.entity_id
_entity_poly.type
_entity_poly.pdbx_seq_one_letter_code
_entity_poly.pdbx_strand_id
1 'polypeptide(L)'
;VALAAIAIAFAMPAKAQLSDNGYANIDWQFNAPLSNNFADKASGWGMNFEGGYFVTPNIGLGLFLNYHSNHEYVGRETFQMGAGEVTTDQQHTIFQLPFGAAARYQWNRGGAFQPYVSAKLGAEYAKVRSNFNMLEARDNSWGFYASPEIGINVFPWVYGPGLHFALYYSYGTNKADVL
;
A
#
# COMPACT_ATOMS: atom_id res chain seq x y z
N VAL A 1 -0.82 13.75 0.56
CA VAL A 1 0.05 12.90 1.39
C VAL A 1 0.84 11.99 0.47
N ALA A 2 2.16 12.09 0.48
CA ALA A 2 3.05 11.25 -0.31
C ALA A 2 3.63 10.15 0.59
N LEU A 3 3.44 8.88 0.23
CA LEU A 3 4.07 7.74 0.89
C LEU A 3 5.14 7.16 -0.03
N ALA A 4 6.38 7.04 0.44
CA ALA A 4 7.37 6.17 -0.18
C ALA A 4 7.55 4.95 0.71
N ALA A 5 7.55 3.77 0.10
CA ALA A 5 7.73 2.55 0.83
C ALA A 5 8.65 1.58 0.08
N ILE A 6 9.49 0.91 0.82
CA ILE A 6 10.31 -0.21 0.34
C ILE A 6 9.55 -1.48 0.72
N ALA A 7 9.03 -2.19 -0.28
CA ALA A 7 8.38 -3.47 -0.05
C ALA A 7 9.38 -4.60 -0.30
N ILE A 8 9.70 -5.34 0.74
CA ILE A 8 10.33 -6.66 0.61
C ILE A 8 9.18 -7.66 0.74
N ALA A 9 8.72 -8.17 -0.39
CA ALA A 9 7.60 -9.07 -0.42
C ALA A 9 8.08 -10.52 -0.54
N PHE A 10 7.70 -11.35 0.41
CA PHE A 10 7.71 -12.79 0.19
C PHE A 10 6.43 -13.14 -0.55
N ALA A 11 6.50 -13.18 -1.87
CA ALA A 11 5.38 -13.64 -2.68
C ALA A 11 5.26 -15.15 -2.53
N MET A 12 4.18 -15.62 -1.95
CA MET A 12 3.72 -16.99 -2.16
C MET A 12 2.95 -17.00 -3.48
N PRO A 13 3.50 -17.52 -4.57
CA PRO A 13 2.73 -17.64 -5.79
C PRO A 13 1.80 -18.84 -5.67
N ALA A 14 0.54 -18.58 -5.55
CA ALA A 14 -0.43 -19.52 -6.05
C ALA A 14 -0.28 -19.51 -7.59
N LYS A 15 0.47 -20.44 -8.17
CA LYS A 15 0.25 -20.83 -9.55
C LYS A 15 -1.08 -21.61 -9.61
N ALA A 16 -2.21 -20.90 -9.46
CA ALA A 16 -3.37 -21.30 -10.19
C ALA A 16 -2.93 -21.25 -11.66
N GLN A 17 -3.22 -22.27 -12.44
CA GLN A 17 -3.01 -22.30 -13.90
C GLN A 17 -3.90 -21.22 -14.55
N LEU A 18 -3.57 -19.97 -14.30
CA LEU A 18 -3.95 -18.87 -15.14
C LEU A 18 -3.18 -19.10 -16.44
N SER A 19 -3.87 -18.98 -17.57
CA SER A 19 -3.31 -19.15 -18.91
C SER A 19 -1.87 -18.62 -19.00
N ASP A 20 -1.06 -19.07 -19.93
CA ASP A 20 0.37 -18.71 -20.11
C ASP A 20 0.66 -17.21 -20.05
N ASN A 21 -0.37 -16.37 -20.12
CA ASN A 21 -0.30 -14.90 -20.09
C ASN A 21 -0.84 -14.26 -18.80
N GLY A 22 -1.35 -15.01 -17.84
CA GLY A 22 -1.81 -14.47 -16.56
C GLY A 22 -0.68 -14.27 -15.57
N TYR A 23 -0.82 -13.27 -14.69
CA TYR A 23 0.05 -13.10 -13.52
C TYR A 23 -0.77 -12.75 -12.28
N ALA A 24 -0.26 -13.13 -11.12
CA ALA A 24 -0.81 -12.75 -9.83
C ALA A 24 0.34 -12.57 -8.83
N ASN A 25 0.29 -11.51 -8.04
CA ASN A 25 1.23 -11.22 -6.98
C ASN A 25 0.48 -11.01 -5.67
N ILE A 26 1.06 -11.50 -4.59
CA ILE A 26 0.63 -11.21 -3.23
C ILE A 26 1.88 -10.77 -2.48
N ASP A 27 1.90 -9.53 -2.03
CA ASP A 27 3.08 -8.91 -1.48
C ASP A 27 2.81 -8.37 -0.09
N TRP A 28 3.78 -8.54 0.80
CA TRP A 28 3.83 -7.81 2.05
C TRP A 28 4.49 -6.45 1.82
N GLN A 29 3.91 -5.37 2.35
CA GLN A 29 4.38 -4.02 2.11
C GLN A 29 4.78 -3.31 3.40
N PHE A 30 5.94 -2.64 3.33
CA PHE A 30 6.37 -1.68 4.35
C PHE A 30 6.13 -0.27 3.83
N ASN A 31 5.46 0.55 4.63
CA ASN A 31 5.12 1.92 4.28
C ASN A 31 5.84 2.91 5.20
N ALA A 32 6.49 3.89 4.62
CA ALA A 32 7.06 5.03 5.34
C ALA A 32 6.40 6.33 4.84
N PRO A 33 5.62 7.04 5.66
CA PRO A 33 5.04 8.32 5.30
C PRO A 33 6.15 9.36 5.10
N LEU A 34 6.14 10.09 3.97
CA LEU A 34 7.13 11.14 3.71
C LEU A 34 6.65 12.55 4.05
N SER A 35 5.36 12.74 4.25
CA SER A 35 4.77 14.08 4.40
C SER A 35 3.48 14.05 5.23
N ASN A 36 3.47 13.35 6.32
CA ASN A 36 2.30 13.26 7.19
C ASN A 36 2.71 13.52 8.64
N ASN A 37 2.25 14.64 9.21
CA ASN A 37 2.50 14.99 10.62
C ASN A 37 1.56 14.23 11.58
N PHE A 38 0.61 13.43 11.06
CA PHE A 38 -0.41 12.77 11.87
C PHE A 38 -0.07 11.30 12.21
N ALA A 39 0.65 10.58 11.34
CA ALA A 39 1.13 9.23 11.60
C ALA A 39 2.47 9.04 10.87
N ASP A 40 3.54 9.46 11.54
CA ASP A 40 4.88 9.65 11.02
C ASP A 40 5.71 8.35 11.00
N LYS A 41 5.24 7.33 11.73
CA LYS A 41 5.98 6.08 11.88
C LYS A 41 5.80 5.16 10.70
N ALA A 42 6.92 4.58 10.24
CA ALA A 42 6.90 3.51 9.26
C ALA A 42 6.10 2.31 9.79
N SER A 43 5.23 1.75 8.96
CA SER A 43 4.41 0.58 9.29
C SER A 43 4.73 -0.57 8.36
N GLY A 44 4.89 -1.76 8.93
CA GLY A 44 5.01 -3.02 8.20
C GLY A 44 3.66 -3.74 8.01
N TRP A 45 2.53 -3.10 8.30
CA TRP A 45 1.21 -3.69 8.13
C TRP A 45 0.57 -3.25 6.83
N GLY A 46 1.10 -3.75 5.72
CA GLY A 46 0.57 -3.55 4.38
C GLY A 46 0.59 -4.84 3.58
N MET A 47 -0.40 -5.02 2.73
CA MET A 47 -0.48 -6.11 1.76
C MET A 47 -0.93 -5.56 0.41
N ASN A 48 -0.36 -6.11 -0.66
CA ASN A 48 -0.77 -5.85 -2.02
C ASN A 48 -1.23 -7.14 -2.68
N PHE A 49 -2.37 -7.07 -3.31
CA PHE A 49 -2.91 -8.10 -4.18
C PHE A 49 -2.98 -7.51 -5.58
N GLU A 50 -2.30 -8.11 -6.53
CA GLU A 50 -2.32 -7.68 -7.92
C GLU A 50 -2.51 -8.89 -8.82
N GLY A 51 -3.41 -8.78 -9.78
CA GLY A 51 -3.62 -9.82 -10.77
C GLY A 51 -3.97 -9.22 -12.12
N GLY A 52 -3.47 -9.84 -13.19
CA GLY A 52 -3.67 -9.31 -14.51
C GLY A 52 -3.32 -10.28 -15.62
N TYR A 53 -3.36 -9.75 -16.82
CA TYR A 53 -3.12 -10.47 -18.05
C TYR A 53 -2.17 -9.70 -18.97
N PHE A 54 -1.21 -10.40 -19.57
CA PHE A 54 -0.31 -9.82 -20.56
C PHE A 54 -0.99 -9.75 -21.92
N VAL A 55 -1.35 -8.53 -22.33
CA VAL A 55 -1.97 -8.25 -23.64
C VAL A 55 -0.95 -8.25 -24.78
N THR A 56 0.33 -8.06 -24.47
CA THR A 56 1.47 -8.23 -25.37
C THR A 56 2.56 -9.04 -24.65
N PRO A 57 3.62 -9.48 -25.33
CA PRO A 57 4.70 -10.20 -24.67
C PRO A 57 5.32 -9.50 -23.46
N ASN A 58 5.24 -8.17 -23.40
CA ASN A 58 5.88 -7.36 -22.37
C ASN A 58 4.91 -6.47 -21.57
N ILE A 59 3.69 -6.20 -22.08
CA ILE A 59 2.73 -5.30 -21.44
C ILE A 59 1.61 -6.12 -20.80
N GLY A 60 1.49 -6.00 -19.48
CA GLY A 60 0.41 -6.54 -18.68
C GLY A 60 -0.55 -5.46 -18.21
N LEU A 61 -1.84 -5.77 -18.22
CA LEU A 61 -2.89 -4.97 -17.62
C LEU A 61 -3.58 -5.80 -16.55
N GLY A 62 -3.89 -5.18 -15.41
CA GLY A 62 -4.47 -5.87 -14.28
C GLY A 62 -5.24 -4.96 -13.34
N LEU A 63 -5.67 -5.57 -12.25
CA LEU A 63 -6.30 -4.89 -11.14
C LEU A 63 -5.43 -5.09 -9.90
N PHE A 64 -5.48 -4.12 -9.00
CA PHE A 64 -4.82 -4.20 -7.71
C PHE A 64 -5.78 -3.83 -6.59
N LEU A 65 -5.49 -4.38 -5.42
CA LEU A 65 -6.10 -4.06 -4.14
C LEU A 65 -5.00 -4.01 -3.09
N ASN A 66 -4.77 -2.85 -2.52
CA ASN A 66 -3.79 -2.69 -1.44
C ASN A 66 -4.51 -2.47 -0.12
N TYR A 67 -3.85 -2.90 0.94
CA TYR A 67 -4.27 -2.69 2.31
C TYR A 67 -3.11 -2.09 3.08
N HIS A 68 -3.32 -0.95 3.73
CA HIS A 68 -2.33 -0.33 4.60
C HIS A 68 -2.96 0.06 5.93
N SER A 69 -2.25 -0.23 7.01
CA SER A 69 -2.65 0.20 8.35
C SER A 69 -1.45 0.79 9.08
N ASN A 70 -1.55 2.06 9.44
CA ASN A 70 -0.55 2.77 10.23
C ASN A 70 -1.15 3.08 11.60
N HIS A 71 -0.36 2.80 12.64
CA HIS A 71 -0.71 3.11 14.02
C HIS A 71 0.33 4.04 14.62
N GLU A 72 -0.11 5.12 15.23
CA GLU A 72 0.74 5.98 16.02
C GLU A 72 0.17 6.15 17.42
N TYR A 73 1.02 5.94 18.41
CA TYR A 73 0.71 6.22 19.79
C TYR A 73 1.39 7.53 20.19
N VAL A 74 0.59 8.54 20.51
CA VAL A 74 1.05 9.79 21.09
C VAL A 74 0.95 9.65 22.60
N GLY A 75 2.11 9.77 23.27
CA GLY A 75 2.17 9.69 24.73
C GLY A 75 1.32 10.78 25.38
N ARG A 76 1.12 10.64 26.70
CA ARG A 76 0.28 11.54 27.48
C ARG A 76 0.68 13.02 27.30
N GLU A 77 -0.18 13.78 26.66
CA GLU A 77 -0.06 15.22 26.47
C GLU A 77 -1.26 15.95 27.08
N THR A 78 -1.05 17.20 27.51
CA THR A 78 -2.08 18.03 28.08
C THR A 78 -2.56 19.04 27.05
N PHE A 79 -3.85 18.97 26.71
CA PHE A 79 -4.49 19.87 25.76
C PHE A 79 -5.42 20.84 26.49
N GLN A 80 -5.39 22.10 26.09
CA GLN A 80 -6.36 23.09 26.56
C GLN A 80 -7.64 22.99 25.72
N MET A 81 -8.73 22.57 26.33
CA MET A 81 -10.08 22.59 25.74
C MET A 81 -10.93 23.66 26.43
N GLY A 82 -11.01 24.84 25.83
CA GLY A 82 -11.77 25.93 26.40
C GLY A 82 -11.27 26.39 27.77
N ALA A 83 -12.06 26.21 28.82
CA ALA A 83 -11.70 26.58 30.20
C ALA A 83 -11.08 25.42 31.02
N GLY A 84 -10.82 24.27 30.41
CA GLY A 84 -10.27 23.09 31.09
C GLY A 84 -9.06 22.48 30.38
N GLU A 85 -8.21 21.82 31.15
CA GLU A 85 -7.08 21.03 30.64
C GLU A 85 -7.44 19.55 30.67
N VAL A 86 -7.24 18.85 29.54
CA VAL A 86 -7.40 17.39 29.45
C VAL A 86 -6.03 16.77 29.18
N THR A 87 -5.57 15.97 30.12
CA THR A 87 -4.35 15.18 29.96
C THR A 87 -4.73 13.74 29.59
N THR A 88 -4.43 13.36 28.35
CA THR A 88 -4.76 12.01 27.84
C THR A 88 -3.71 11.53 26.87
N ASP A 89 -3.64 10.24 26.71
CA ASP A 89 -2.92 9.55 25.64
C ASP A 89 -3.84 9.46 24.41
N GLN A 90 -3.24 9.57 23.24
CA GLN A 90 -3.94 9.49 21.96
C GLN A 90 -3.43 8.31 21.15
N GLN A 91 -4.34 7.57 20.56
CA GLN A 91 -4.02 6.55 19.60
C GLN A 91 -4.62 6.94 18.25
N HIS A 92 -3.73 7.22 17.31
CA HIS A 92 -4.09 7.50 15.93
C HIS A 92 -3.96 6.23 15.10
N THR A 93 -5.00 5.91 14.35
CA THR A 93 -5.01 4.78 13.42
C THR A 93 -5.47 5.26 12.06
N ILE A 94 -4.64 5.04 11.05
CA ILE A 94 -4.97 5.30 9.66
C ILE A 94 -5.09 3.96 8.95
N PHE A 95 -6.25 3.72 8.37
CA PHE A 95 -6.55 2.60 7.49
C PHE A 95 -6.72 3.12 6.09
N GLN A 96 -6.04 2.52 5.12
CA GLN A 96 -6.11 2.88 3.70
C GLN A 96 -6.35 1.62 2.87
N LEU A 97 -7.27 1.74 1.92
CA LEU A 97 -7.63 0.68 0.98
C LEU A 97 -7.63 1.23 -0.45
N PRO A 98 -6.45 1.37 -1.08
CA PRO A 98 -6.35 1.72 -2.48
C PRO A 98 -6.69 0.52 -3.37
N PHE A 99 -7.45 0.77 -4.44
CA PHE A 99 -7.78 -0.22 -5.45
C PHE A 99 -7.95 0.43 -6.82
N GLY A 100 -7.74 -0.35 -7.87
CA GLY A 100 -7.86 0.18 -9.22
C GLY A 100 -7.21 -0.69 -10.28
N ALA A 101 -6.77 -0.03 -11.36
CA ALA A 101 -6.09 -0.65 -12.49
C ALA A 101 -4.58 -0.53 -12.36
N ALA A 102 -3.87 -1.57 -12.82
CA ALA A 102 -2.42 -1.61 -12.91
C ALA A 102 -1.99 -1.86 -14.36
N ALA A 103 -0.98 -1.14 -14.80
CA ALA A 103 -0.31 -1.36 -16.06
C ALA A 103 1.15 -1.68 -15.79
N ARG A 104 1.65 -2.78 -16.35
CA ARG A 104 3.00 -3.29 -16.11
C ARG A 104 3.74 -3.50 -17.42
N TYR A 105 4.98 -3.05 -17.48
CA TYR A 105 5.92 -3.42 -18.52
C TYR A 105 7.01 -4.31 -17.93
N GLN A 106 7.15 -5.53 -18.45
CA GLN A 106 8.05 -6.54 -17.94
C GLN A 106 9.05 -6.96 -18.99
N TRP A 107 10.33 -6.94 -18.64
CA TRP A 107 11.43 -7.44 -19.49
C TRP A 107 11.72 -8.89 -19.19
N ASN A 108 12.32 -9.58 -20.16
CA ASN A 108 12.83 -10.95 -20.03
C ASN A 108 11.80 -11.92 -19.45
N ARG A 109 10.58 -11.85 -19.95
CA ARG A 109 9.49 -12.73 -19.54
C ARG A 109 9.84 -14.19 -19.85
N GLY A 110 9.73 -15.08 -18.85
CA GLY A 110 10.13 -16.48 -18.94
C GLY A 110 11.58 -16.74 -18.50
N GLY A 111 12.40 -15.72 -18.27
CA GLY A 111 13.72 -15.87 -17.65
C GLY A 111 13.63 -16.00 -16.13
N ALA A 112 14.76 -16.38 -15.51
CA ALA A 112 14.85 -16.48 -14.04
C ALA A 112 14.74 -15.09 -13.36
N PHE A 113 15.20 -14.04 -14.02
CA PHE A 113 15.15 -12.65 -13.56
C PHE A 113 14.28 -11.84 -14.51
N GLN A 114 13.21 -11.29 -14.00
CA GLN A 114 12.21 -10.57 -14.78
C GLN A 114 11.98 -9.18 -14.18
N PRO A 115 12.83 -8.18 -14.51
CA PRO A 115 12.61 -6.81 -14.07
C PRO A 115 11.35 -6.23 -14.73
N TYR A 116 10.71 -5.30 -14.00
CA TYR A 116 9.50 -4.64 -14.49
C TYR A 116 9.38 -3.21 -13.95
N VAL A 117 8.58 -2.42 -14.65
CA VAL A 117 8.01 -1.17 -14.14
C VAL A 117 6.50 -1.27 -14.20
N SER A 118 5.83 -0.70 -13.22
CA SER A 118 4.37 -0.70 -13.12
C SER A 118 3.85 0.68 -12.71
N ALA A 119 2.65 0.98 -13.15
CA ALA A 119 1.90 2.14 -12.71
C ALA A 119 0.52 1.69 -12.26
N LYS A 120 0.15 2.02 -11.03
CA LYS A 120 -1.14 1.73 -10.42
C LYS A 120 -1.94 3.01 -10.30
N LEU A 121 -3.17 3.00 -10.82
CA LEU A 121 -4.08 4.16 -10.78
C LEU A 121 -5.45 3.70 -10.29
N GLY A 122 -6.05 4.45 -9.38
CA GLY A 122 -7.34 4.08 -8.86
C GLY A 122 -7.91 5.04 -7.84
N ALA A 123 -8.82 4.52 -7.03
CA ALA A 123 -9.39 5.20 -5.89
C ALA A 123 -8.79 4.67 -4.58
N GLU A 124 -8.76 5.52 -3.57
CA GLU A 124 -8.34 5.18 -2.23
C GLU A 124 -9.46 5.53 -1.25
N TYR A 125 -9.86 4.54 -0.47
CA TYR A 125 -10.69 4.75 0.70
C TYR A 125 -9.79 4.84 1.93
N ALA A 126 -9.82 5.97 2.62
CA ALA A 126 -9.08 6.17 3.86
C ALA A 126 -10.04 6.35 5.02
N LYS A 127 -9.72 5.71 6.14
CA LYS A 127 -10.42 5.85 7.41
C LYS A 127 -9.43 6.24 8.49
N VAL A 128 -9.68 7.38 9.10
CA VAL A 128 -8.90 7.90 10.21
C VAL A 128 -9.70 7.74 11.49
N ARG A 129 -9.05 7.22 12.53
CA ARG A 129 -9.60 7.12 13.88
C ARG A 129 -8.64 7.76 14.86
N SER A 130 -9.15 8.67 15.66
CA SER A 130 -8.47 9.24 16.82
C SER A 130 -9.25 8.88 18.06
N ASN A 131 -8.62 8.16 18.96
CA ASN A 131 -9.20 7.81 20.26
C ASN A 131 -8.61 8.74 21.32
N PHE A 132 -9.49 9.56 21.93
CA PHE A 132 -9.19 10.43 23.06
C PHE A 132 -9.93 9.90 24.28
N ASN A 133 -9.36 9.00 25.06
CA ASN A 133 -9.94 8.43 26.28
C ASN A 133 -11.41 7.96 26.14
N MET A 134 -12.40 8.86 26.16
CA MET A 134 -13.84 8.56 26.00
C MET A 134 -14.46 9.10 24.71
N LEU A 135 -13.70 9.85 23.92
CA LEU A 135 -14.15 10.43 22.67
C LEU A 135 -13.45 9.74 21.50
N GLU A 136 -14.21 9.23 20.56
CA GLU A 136 -13.72 8.67 19.31
C GLU A 136 -14.10 9.62 18.16
N ALA A 137 -13.10 10.21 17.52
CA ALA A 137 -13.30 10.93 16.28
C ALA A 137 -13.04 10.00 15.10
N ARG A 138 -13.99 9.91 14.18
CA ARG A 138 -13.87 9.10 12.95
C ARG A 138 -14.11 9.99 11.76
N ASP A 139 -13.22 9.91 10.80
CA ASP A 139 -13.42 10.52 9.49
C ASP A 139 -13.14 9.51 8.38
N ASN A 140 -13.93 9.60 7.31
CA ASN A 140 -13.78 8.74 6.14
C ASN A 140 -13.59 9.65 4.94
N SER A 141 -12.57 9.39 4.15
CA SER A 141 -12.32 10.15 2.93
C SER A 141 -12.09 9.25 1.73
N TRP A 142 -12.53 9.74 0.57
CA TRP A 142 -12.22 9.14 -0.71
C TRP A 142 -11.26 10.04 -1.46
N GLY A 143 -10.30 9.43 -2.14
CA GLY A 143 -9.35 10.16 -2.94
C GLY A 143 -8.91 9.39 -4.17
N PHE A 144 -8.14 10.08 -4.99
CA PHE A 144 -7.43 9.47 -6.12
C PHE A 144 -6.13 8.85 -5.61
N TYR A 145 -5.78 7.70 -6.15
CA TYR A 145 -4.54 6.98 -5.85
C TYR A 145 -3.71 6.78 -7.11
N ALA A 146 -2.42 7.09 -7.01
CA ALA A 146 -1.43 6.83 -8.05
C ALA A 146 -0.16 6.26 -7.40
N SER A 147 0.37 5.18 -7.97
CA SER A 147 1.59 4.55 -7.44
C SER A 147 2.45 3.99 -8.57
N PRO A 148 3.52 4.70 -8.96
CA PRO A 148 4.59 4.11 -9.76
C PRO A 148 5.38 3.10 -8.94
N GLU A 149 5.80 2.03 -9.57
CA GLU A 149 6.52 0.91 -8.97
C GLU A 149 7.60 0.40 -9.93
N ILE A 150 8.75 0.06 -9.39
CA ILE A 150 9.82 -0.64 -10.09
C ILE A 150 10.20 -1.88 -9.29
N GLY A 151 10.35 -3.01 -9.95
CA GLY A 151 10.65 -4.25 -9.25
C GLY A 151 11.27 -5.31 -10.11
N ILE A 152 11.51 -6.44 -9.49
CA ILE A 152 12.05 -7.63 -10.11
C ILE A 152 11.33 -8.86 -9.57
N ASN A 153 10.91 -9.73 -10.48
CA ASN A 153 10.47 -11.09 -10.15
C ASN A 153 11.65 -12.04 -10.35
N VAL A 154 11.91 -12.88 -9.37
CA VAL A 154 12.97 -13.87 -9.40
C VAL A 154 12.35 -15.26 -9.30
N PHE A 155 12.52 -16.07 -10.34
CA PHE A 155 12.03 -17.45 -10.40
C PHE A 155 13.20 -18.41 -10.31
N PRO A 156 13.54 -18.91 -9.10
CA PRO A 156 14.67 -19.84 -8.92
C PRO A 156 14.40 -21.23 -9.52
N TRP A 157 13.12 -21.54 -9.79
CA TRP A 157 12.71 -22.83 -10.37
C TRP A 157 11.92 -22.62 -11.68
N VAL A 158 12.06 -23.56 -12.59
CA VAL A 158 11.33 -23.56 -13.88
C VAL A 158 9.81 -23.64 -13.64
N TYR A 159 9.40 -24.39 -12.62
CA TYR A 159 8.00 -24.52 -12.20
C TYR A 159 7.94 -24.27 -10.68
N GLY A 160 7.24 -23.26 -10.26
CA GLY A 160 7.07 -22.97 -8.84
C GLY A 160 6.92 -21.50 -8.51
N PRO A 161 6.95 -21.21 -7.22
CA PRO A 161 6.88 -19.86 -6.69
C PRO A 161 8.11 -19.01 -7.07
N GLY A 162 7.85 -17.73 -7.33
CA GLY A 162 8.89 -16.71 -7.48
C GLY A 162 8.98 -15.82 -6.27
N LEU A 163 10.08 -15.12 -6.14
CA LEU A 163 10.26 -14.03 -5.19
C LEU A 163 10.01 -12.72 -5.92
N HIS A 164 9.32 -11.82 -5.26
CA HIS A 164 9.00 -10.50 -5.78
C HIS A 164 9.62 -9.43 -4.89
N PHE A 165 10.37 -8.51 -5.48
CA PHE A 165 10.96 -7.37 -4.81
C PHE A 165 10.59 -6.11 -5.57
N ALA A 166 10.01 -5.14 -4.89
CA ALA A 166 9.59 -3.90 -5.52
C ALA A 166 9.86 -2.69 -4.64
N LEU A 167 10.13 -1.58 -5.28
CA LEU A 167 10.15 -0.25 -4.70
C LEU A 167 9.01 0.54 -5.32
N TYR A 168 8.14 1.12 -4.49
CA TYR A 168 7.02 1.92 -4.96
C TYR A 168 6.93 3.26 -4.23
N TYR A 169 6.35 4.21 -4.93
CA TYR A 169 5.98 5.49 -4.38
C TYR A 169 4.47 5.65 -4.54
N SER A 170 3.74 5.96 -3.48
CA SER A 170 2.30 6.15 -3.54
C SER A 170 1.91 7.59 -3.26
N TYR A 171 0.98 8.08 -4.05
CA TYR A 171 0.38 9.40 -3.92
C TYR A 171 -1.14 9.25 -3.79
N GLY A 172 -1.67 9.76 -2.70
CA GLY A 172 -3.11 9.83 -2.42
C GLY A 172 -3.54 11.29 -2.27
N THR A 173 -4.71 11.63 -2.79
CA THR A 173 -5.28 12.99 -2.66
C THR A 173 -6.23 13.13 -1.48
N ASN A 174 -6.32 12.11 -0.64
CA ASN A 174 -7.21 12.10 0.51
C ASN A 174 -6.86 13.22 1.47
N LYS A 175 -7.87 14.01 1.86
CA LYS A 175 -7.77 14.98 2.95
C LYS A 175 -8.66 14.46 4.07
N ALA A 176 -8.07 14.14 5.21
CA ALA A 176 -8.79 13.90 6.44
C ALA A 176 -8.60 15.14 7.30
N ASP A 177 -9.69 15.88 7.52
CA ASP A 177 -9.72 16.98 8.46
C ASP A 177 -10.08 16.40 9.83
N VAL A 178 -9.07 15.98 10.57
CA VAL A 178 -9.24 15.62 11.98
C VAL A 178 -8.83 16.86 12.78
N LEU A 179 -9.82 17.51 13.36
CA LEU A 179 -9.66 18.65 14.30
C LEU A 179 -8.95 18.18 15.56
#